data_0e54cdb2fc0f502250450c7dfa1beb96
#
_entry.id   0e54cdb2fc0f502250450c7dfa1beb96
#
_cell.length_a   1.000
_cell.length_b   1.000
_cell.length_c   1.000
_cell.angle_alpha   90.00
_cell.angle_beta   90.00
_cell.angle_gamma   90.00
#
_symmetry.space_group_name_H-M   'P 1'
#
loop_
_entity.id
_entity.type
_entity.pdbx_description
1 polymer ?
#
loop_
_entity_poly.entity_id
_entity_poly.type
_entity_poly.pdbx_seq_one_letter_code
_entity_poly.pdbx_strand_id
1 'polypeptide(L)'
;ITKNVGTFFVSTFILQLHCNIYIITGRDNGEYKDPYNMTKTWLKIHDIYYDKLIFTNSYDDYAKAIVCLENNIDIMIDDSIRICRCCIENNITTLLMDTPYNKKTDILRVNNWEEVYNYIKNYNKEKINVILDTDTYNECDDQFALSYMLKSQDIFNIEAITVAPFSHIKKGVTAKDSQELSYNEIIRICNWLNFDTTNKVFKGSTDYIQNGYEKDNDAVNKIIETALKNKKTYVMAIGAITNIALAIKKEPKIIDKIEVIWLGGNELGYKDNWEYNFKQDVDAVKIVFNSKVKLTILPCKNVVSE
;
A
#
# COMPACT_ATOMS: atom_id res chain seq x y z
N ILE A 1 10.70 5.01 -35.13
CA ILE A 1 11.14 4.06 -34.07
C ILE A 1 11.90 4.80 -32.95
N THR A 2 12.76 5.78 -33.26
CA THR A 2 13.61 6.47 -32.28
C THR A 2 12.89 7.38 -31.28
N LYS A 3 11.75 7.98 -31.61
CA LYS A 3 10.99 8.83 -30.66
C LYS A 3 10.28 8.04 -29.56
N ASN A 4 9.95 6.78 -29.79
CA ASN A 4 9.21 5.97 -28.82
C ASN A 4 10.13 5.24 -27.82
N VAL A 5 11.43 5.06 -28.13
CA VAL A 5 12.38 4.36 -27.25
C VAL A 5 12.66 5.17 -25.99
N GLY A 6 12.85 6.49 -26.09
CA GLY A 6 13.09 7.34 -24.91
C GLY A 6 11.89 7.38 -23.95
N THR A 7 10.68 7.44 -24.47
CA THR A 7 9.44 7.40 -23.65
C THR A 7 9.27 6.02 -23.01
N PHE A 8 9.59 4.93 -23.72
CA PHE A 8 9.58 3.58 -23.19
C PHE A 8 10.58 3.41 -22.04
N PHE A 9 11.79 3.91 -22.17
CA PHE A 9 12.81 3.91 -21.12
C PHE A 9 12.31 4.57 -19.82
N VAL A 10 11.85 5.82 -19.91
CA VAL A 10 11.34 6.55 -18.72
C VAL A 10 10.15 5.84 -18.11
N SER A 11 9.23 5.32 -18.93
CA SER A 11 8.04 4.60 -18.44
C SER A 11 8.40 3.29 -17.76
N THR A 12 9.33 2.49 -18.31
CA THR A 12 9.74 1.23 -17.67
C THR A 12 10.48 1.45 -16.36
N PHE A 13 11.33 2.46 -16.26
CA PHE A 13 11.99 2.81 -15.01
C PHE A 13 11.00 3.21 -13.91
N ILE A 14 10.02 4.07 -14.25
CA ILE A 14 8.98 4.50 -13.28
C ILE A 14 8.05 3.33 -12.93
N LEU A 15 7.69 2.48 -13.91
CA LEU A 15 6.82 1.33 -13.69
C LEU A 15 7.44 0.30 -12.75
N GLN A 16 8.76 0.06 -12.80
CA GLN A 16 9.45 -0.84 -11.87
C GLN A 16 9.32 -0.44 -10.39
N LEU A 17 9.03 0.82 -10.12
CA LEU A 17 8.74 1.27 -8.75
C LEU A 17 7.38 0.77 -8.24
N HIS A 18 6.51 0.27 -9.14
CA HIS A 18 5.12 -0.05 -8.84
C HIS A 18 4.68 -1.46 -9.29
N CYS A 19 5.41 -2.11 -10.19
CA CYS A 19 5.07 -3.44 -10.72
C CYS A 19 6.30 -4.17 -11.25
N ASN A 20 6.19 -5.51 -11.34
CA ASN A 20 7.18 -6.33 -12.04
C ASN A 20 6.97 -6.21 -13.55
N ILE A 21 8.06 -6.05 -14.31
CA ILE A 21 8.05 -5.92 -15.76
C ILE A 21 8.60 -7.18 -16.40
N TYR A 22 7.75 -7.87 -17.16
CA TYR A 22 8.12 -9.04 -17.93
C TYR A 22 8.16 -8.69 -19.40
N ILE A 23 9.25 -9.04 -20.09
CA ILE A 23 9.36 -8.91 -21.54
C ILE A 23 9.15 -10.28 -22.15
N ILE A 24 8.08 -10.42 -22.94
CA ILE A 24 7.74 -11.66 -23.64
C ILE A 24 7.95 -11.43 -25.14
N THR A 25 8.84 -12.18 -25.76
CA THR A 25 9.20 -11.99 -27.16
C THR A 25 9.06 -13.27 -27.97
N GLY A 26 8.43 -13.18 -29.17
CA GLY A 26 8.21 -14.29 -30.09
C GLY A 26 9.44 -14.63 -30.95
N ARG A 27 10.65 -14.51 -30.45
CA ARG A 27 11.89 -14.74 -31.24
C ARG A 27 12.44 -16.16 -31.13
N ASP A 28 11.73 -17.08 -30.47
CA ASP A 28 12.16 -18.48 -30.33
C ASP A 28 11.46 -19.38 -31.38
N ASN A 29 11.70 -19.07 -32.66
CA ASN A 29 11.12 -19.78 -33.80
C ASN A 29 12.14 -20.39 -34.77
N GLY A 30 13.44 -20.35 -34.38
CA GLY A 30 14.53 -20.87 -35.20
C GLY A 30 15.03 -19.94 -36.31
N GLU A 31 14.41 -18.77 -36.51
CA GLU A 31 14.86 -17.80 -37.53
C GLU A 31 16.11 -17.00 -37.12
N TYR A 32 16.36 -16.91 -35.81
CA TYR A 32 17.48 -16.15 -35.27
C TYR A 32 18.56 -17.09 -34.74
N LYS A 33 19.82 -16.81 -35.09
CA LYS A 33 20.96 -17.61 -34.66
C LYS A 33 21.21 -17.58 -33.14
N ASP A 34 20.95 -16.43 -32.51
CA ASP A 34 21.07 -16.24 -31.07
C ASP A 34 20.06 -15.20 -30.58
N PRO A 35 18.78 -15.54 -30.51
CA PRO A 35 17.71 -14.61 -30.18
C PRO A 35 17.84 -14.04 -28.76
N TYR A 36 18.37 -14.84 -27.82
CA TYR A 36 18.53 -14.45 -26.44
C TYR A 36 19.54 -13.31 -26.28
N ASN A 37 20.79 -13.51 -26.70
CA ASN A 37 21.83 -12.51 -26.56
C ASN A 37 21.55 -11.26 -27.40
N MET A 38 20.98 -11.42 -28.59
CA MET A 38 20.57 -10.31 -29.44
C MET A 38 19.52 -9.44 -28.73
N THR A 39 18.49 -10.05 -28.18
CA THR A 39 17.43 -9.31 -27.45
C THR A 39 17.96 -8.65 -26.20
N LYS A 40 18.74 -9.39 -25.41
CA LYS A 40 19.32 -8.88 -24.15
C LYS A 40 20.27 -7.71 -24.41
N THR A 41 21.09 -7.78 -25.45
CA THR A 41 22.01 -6.71 -25.86
C THR A 41 21.21 -5.47 -26.30
N TRP A 42 20.16 -5.67 -27.10
CA TRP A 42 19.31 -4.57 -27.54
C TRP A 42 18.63 -3.86 -26.35
N LEU A 43 18.06 -4.62 -25.41
CA LEU A 43 17.43 -4.08 -24.20
C LEU A 43 18.44 -3.28 -23.36
N LYS A 44 19.67 -3.80 -23.22
CA LYS A 44 20.76 -3.11 -22.51
C LYS A 44 21.21 -1.82 -23.19
N ILE A 45 21.35 -1.81 -24.52
CA ILE A 45 21.77 -0.62 -25.29
C ILE A 45 20.71 0.51 -25.18
N HIS A 46 19.45 0.13 -25.02
CA HIS A 46 18.35 1.07 -24.88
C HIS A 46 17.93 1.32 -23.44
N ASP A 47 18.72 0.90 -22.46
CA ASP A 47 18.47 1.07 -21.02
C ASP A 47 17.07 0.64 -20.59
N ILE A 48 16.54 -0.45 -21.16
CA ILE A 48 15.20 -0.97 -20.83
C ILE A 48 15.30 -1.89 -19.63
N TYR A 49 14.64 -1.55 -18.55
CA TYR A 49 14.58 -2.32 -17.31
C TYR A 49 13.48 -3.38 -17.38
N TYR A 50 13.75 -4.57 -16.84
CA TYR A 50 12.79 -5.67 -16.74
C TYR A 50 13.20 -6.64 -15.65
N ASP A 51 12.24 -7.35 -15.07
CA ASP A 51 12.46 -8.36 -14.05
C ASP A 51 12.66 -9.74 -14.69
N LYS A 52 11.97 -10.02 -15.80
CA LYS A 52 12.06 -11.29 -16.50
C LYS A 52 12.00 -11.14 -18.01
N LEU A 53 12.83 -11.90 -18.73
CA LEU A 53 12.79 -11.99 -20.19
C LEU A 53 12.42 -13.42 -20.59
N ILE A 54 11.32 -13.58 -21.32
CA ILE A 54 10.77 -14.87 -21.71
C ILE A 54 10.65 -14.92 -23.23
N PHE A 55 11.08 -16.05 -23.78
CA PHE A 55 11.00 -16.32 -25.22
C PHE A 55 9.84 -17.25 -25.50
N THR A 56 9.09 -16.96 -26.55
CA THR A 56 7.98 -17.78 -27.05
C THR A 56 8.13 -17.99 -28.56
N ASN A 57 7.43 -18.99 -29.08
CA ASN A 57 7.34 -19.20 -30.51
C ASN A 57 6.38 -18.18 -31.15
N SER A 58 6.83 -17.42 -32.15
CA SER A 58 6.02 -16.41 -32.84
C SER A 58 4.91 -16.99 -33.70
N TYR A 59 4.94 -18.27 -34.02
CA TYR A 59 3.91 -18.98 -34.81
C TYR A 59 2.77 -19.49 -33.91
N ASP A 60 2.90 -19.43 -32.61
CA ASP A 60 1.89 -19.81 -31.64
C ASP A 60 1.24 -18.54 -31.02
N ASP A 61 0.04 -18.22 -31.49
CA ASP A 61 -0.69 -17.04 -31.01
C ASP A 61 -1.08 -17.13 -29.52
N TYR A 62 -1.20 -18.35 -28.96
CA TYR A 62 -1.52 -18.57 -27.53
C TYR A 62 -0.29 -18.58 -26.62
N ALA A 63 0.91 -18.74 -27.16
CA ALA A 63 2.14 -18.89 -26.34
C ALA A 63 2.31 -17.75 -25.32
N LYS A 64 2.05 -16.50 -25.70
CA LYS A 64 2.14 -15.37 -24.79
C LYS A 64 1.05 -15.36 -23.72
N ALA A 65 -0.17 -15.78 -24.05
CA ALA A 65 -1.25 -15.90 -23.07
C ALA A 65 -0.94 -16.98 -22.03
N ILE A 66 -0.39 -18.13 -22.46
CA ILE A 66 0.07 -19.20 -21.55
C ILE A 66 1.14 -18.67 -20.59
N VAL A 67 2.14 -17.96 -21.10
CA VAL A 67 3.18 -17.35 -20.28
C VAL A 67 2.59 -16.37 -19.26
N CYS A 68 1.61 -15.58 -19.66
CA CYS A 68 0.93 -14.66 -18.74
C CYS A 68 0.24 -15.41 -17.59
N LEU A 69 -0.48 -16.50 -17.89
CA LEU A 69 -1.16 -17.33 -16.88
C LEU A 69 -0.16 -17.99 -15.92
N GLU A 70 0.89 -18.62 -16.47
CA GLU A 70 1.92 -19.30 -15.68
C GLU A 70 2.71 -18.37 -14.74
N ASN A 71 2.82 -17.09 -15.10
CA ASN A 71 3.55 -16.10 -14.31
C ASN A 71 2.64 -15.11 -13.57
N ASN A 72 1.32 -15.32 -13.56
CA ASN A 72 0.33 -14.44 -12.93
C ASN A 72 0.48 -12.98 -13.39
N ILE A 73 0.59 -12.77 -14.70
CA ILE A 73 0.72 -11.43 -15.28
C ILE A 73 -0.67 -10.80 -15.38
N ASP A 74 -0.85 -9.65 -14.74
CA ASP A 74 -2.13 -8.95 -14.67
C ASP A 74 -2.47 -8.22 -15.96
N ILE A 75 -1.47 -7.63 -16.62
CA ILE A 75 -1.66 -6.81 -17.83
C ILE A 75 -0.69 -7.24 -18.93
N MET A 76 -1.22 -7.53 -20.10
CA MET A 76 -0.44 -7.74 -21.33
C MET A 76 -0.53 -6.51 -22.23
N ILE A 77 0.60 -6.11 -22.82
CA ILE A 77 0.69 -5.03 -23.81
C ILE A 77 1.32 -5.62 -25.06
N ASP A 78 0.59 -5.56 -26.18
CA ASP A 78 1.09 -6.08 -27.45
C ASP A 78 0.54 -5.23 -28.61
N ASP A 79 1.18 -5.27 -29.78
CA ASP A 79 0.72 -4.60 -31.00
C ASP A 79 -0.01 -5.54 -31.96
N SER A 80 -0.01 -6.85 -31.70
CA SER A 80 -0.71 -7.87 -32.47
C SER A 80 -2.13 -8.08 -31.98
N ILE A 81 -3.11 -7.82 -32.85
CA ILE A 81 -4.54 -8.08 -32.57
C ILE A 81 -4.78 -9.55 -32.20
N ARG A 82 -4.08 -10.50 -32.86
CA ARG A 82 -4.26 -11.94 -32.62
C ARG A 82 -3.82 -12.30 -31.20
N ILE A 83 -2.62 -11.89 -30.80
CA ILE A 83 -2.09 -12.13 -29.46
C ILE A 83 -2.98 -11.48 -28.40
N CYS A 84 -3.39 -10.21 -28.62
CA CYS A 84 -4.30 -9.52 -27.70
C CYS A 84 -5.63 -10.27 -27.52
N ARG A 85 -6.22 -10.82 -28.59
CA ARG A 85 -7.45 -11.62 -28.49
C ARG A 85 -7.24 -12.89 -27.67
N CYS A 86 -6.16 -13.63 -27.90
CA CYS A 86 -5.83 -14.82 -27.12
C CYS A 86 -5.68 -14.49 -25.62
N CYS A 87 -5.07 -13.35 -25.29
CA CYS A 87 -4.95 -12.91 -23.89
C CYS A 87 -6.32 -12.56 -23.29
N ILE A 88 -7.17 -11.83 -24.02
CA ILE A 88 -8.53 -11.45 -23.58
C ILE A 88 -9.40 -12.69 -23.35
N GLU A 89 -9.37 -13.67 -24.27
CA GLU A 89 -10.09 -14.94 -24.17
C GLU A 89 -9.69 -15.73 -22.90
N ASN A 90 -8.47 -15.52 -22.41
CA ASN A 90 -7.98 -16.10 -21.17
C ASN A 90 -8.10 -15.18 -19.94
N ASN A 91 -8.97 -14.16 -20.01
CA ASN A 91 -9.24 -13.19 -18.94
C ASN A 91 -8.01 -12.37 -18.48
N ILE A 92 -7.03 -12.18 -19.36
CA ILE A 92 -5.87 -11.33 -19.10
C ILE A 92 -6.22 -9.91 -19.58
N THR A 93 -6.09 -8.92 -18.71
CA THR A 93 -6.27 -7.52 -19.10
C THR A 93 -5.25 -7.17 -20.18
N THR A 94 -5.72 -6.64 -21.31
CA THR A 94 -4.86 -6.47 -22.49
C THR A 94 -4.99 -5.08 -23.07
N LEU A 95 -3.85 -4.44 -23.32
CA LEU A 95 -3.73 -3.14 -23.98
C LEU A 95 -3.12 -3.35 -25.38
N LEU A 96 -3.81 -2.88 -26.41
CA LEU A 96 -3.29 -2.90 -27.77
C LEU A 96 -2.48 -1.62 -28.04
N MET A 97 -1.16 -1.76 -28.23
CA MET A 97 -0.31 -0.64 -28.63
C MET A 97 -0.63 -0.20 -30.05
N ASP A 98 -0.92 1.08 -30.23
CA ASP A 98 -1.29 1.64 -31.54
C ASP A 98 -0.16 1.54 -32.58
N THR A 99 -0.52 0.97 -33.75
CA THR A 99 0.36 0.87 -34.89
C THR A 99 -0.43 1.10 -36.20
N PRO A 100 0.23 1.42 -37.32
CA PRO A 100 -0.46 1.60 -38.60
C PRO A 100 -1.26 0.40 -39.10
N TYR A 101 -0.88 -0.81 -38.69
CA TYR A 101 -1.48 -2.07 -39.21
C TYR A 101 -2.58 -2.67 -38.33
N ASN A 102 -2.84 -2.09 -37.15
CA ASN A 102 -3.82 -2.65 -36.19
C ASN A 102 -5.04 -1.73 -35.92
N LYS A 103 -5.39 -0.83 -36.84
CA LYS A 103 -6.38 0.25 -36.64
C LYS A 103 -7.84 -0.19 -36.45
N LYS A 104 -8.23 -1.35 -36.97
CA LYS A 104 -9.64 -1.80 -36.98
C LYS A 104 -9.87 -2.86 -35.92
N THR A 105 -10.16 -2.46 -34.69
CA THR A 105 -10.49 -3.37 -33.59
C THR A 105 -11.17 -2.63 -32.43
N ASP A 106 -11.91 -3.37 -31.63
CA ASP A 106 -12.59 -2.96 -30.39
C ASP A 106 -11.73 -3.15 -29.13
N ILE A 107 -10.50 -3.68 -29.29
CA ILE A 107 -9.58 -3.88 -28.17
C ILE A 107 -9.15 -2.52 -27.57
N LEU A 108 -9.07 -2.44 -26.25
CA LEU A 108 -8.63 -1.25 -25.54
C LEU A 108 -7.24 -0.81 -26.04
N ARG A 109 -7.18 0.39 -26.60
CA ARG A 109 -6.02 0.91 -27.32
C ARG A 109 -5.26 1.92 -26.48
N VAL A 110 -3.94 1.88 -26.58
CA VAL A 110 -3.02 2.89 -26.07
C VAL A 110 -2.11 3.39 -27.18
N ASN A 111 -1.91 4.69 -27.27
CA ASN A 111 -1.18 5.33 -28.38
C ASN A 111 0.32 5.50 -28.09
N ASN A 112 0.71 5.44 -26.83
CA ASN A 112 2.09 5.64 -26.38
C ASN A 112 2.29 5.06 -24.97
N TRP A 113 3.55 5.03 -24.53
CA TRP A 113 3.90 4.50 -23.21
C TRP A 113 3.45 5.37 -22.04
N GLU A 114 3.17 6.65 -22.24
CA GLU A 114 2.58 7.50 -21.22
C GLU A 114 1.13 7.08 -20.91
N GLU A 115 0.35 6.75 -21.93
CA GLU A 115 -1.00 6.19 -21.74
C GLU A 115 -0.96 4.82 -21.06
N VAL A 116 0.02 3.96 -21.42
CA VAL A 116 0.27 2.69 -20.70
C VAL A 116 0.55 2.94 -19.23
N TYR A 117 1.45 3.86 -18.90
CA TYR A 117 1.78 4.22 -17.53
C TYR A 117 0.54 4.71 -16.77
N ASN A 118 -0.23 5.62 -17.36
CA ASN A 118 -1.45 6.14 -16.74
C ASN A 118 -2.51 5.04 -16.54
N TYR A 119 -2.63 4.11 -17.47
CA TYR A 119 -3.51 2.95 -17.31
C TYR A 119 -3.06 2.06 -16.15
N ILE A 120 -1.79 1.66 -16.11
CA ILE A 120 -1.23 0.79 -15.06
C ILE A 120 -1.32 1.47 -13.69
N LYS A 121 -1.04 2.77 -13.61
CA LYS A 121 -1.18 3.55 -12.36
C LYS A 121 -2.60 3.50 -11.82
N ASN A 122 -3.59 3.45 -12.69
CA ASN A 122 -5.02 3.41 -12.34
C ASN A 122 -5.62 1.99 -12.37
N TYR A 123 -4.84 1.00 -12.84
CA TYR A 123 -5.29 -0.38 -12.96
C TYR A 123 -5.51 -0.99 -11.59
N ASN A 124 -6.76 -1.34 -11.33
CA ASN A 124 -7.28 -2.11 -10.18
C ASN A 124 -6.33 -2.24 -8.97
N LYS A 125 -5.81 -1.14 -8.49
CA LYS A 125 -5.40 -1.10 -7.11
C LYS A 125 -6.69 -1.11 -6.30
N GLU A 126 -7.15 -2.31 -5.87
CA GLU A 126 -7.98 -2.35 -4.68
C GLU A 126 -7.25 -1.50 -3.66
N LYS A 127 -7.79 -0.32 -3.39
CA LYS A 127 -7.16 0.57 -2.41
C LYS A 127 -7.05 -0.20 -1.11
N ILE A 128 -5.91 -0.09 -0.49
CA ILE A 128 -5.65 -0.73 0.79
C ILE A 128 -6.52 -0.04 1.85
N ASN A 129 -7.44 -0.77 2.47
CA ASN A 129 -8.25 -0.23 3.55
C ASN A 129 -7.38 0.02 4.78
N VAL A 130 -7.29 1.28 5.20
CA VAL A 130 -6.43 1.71 6.31
C VAL A 130 -7.19 2.49 7.37
N ILE A 131 -6.78 2.30 8.60
CA ILE A 131 -7.08 3.15 9.75
C ILE A 131 -5.74 3.70 10.25
N LEU A 132 -5.65 5.00 10.51
CA LEU A 132 -4.54 5.63 11.19
C LEU A 132 -4.93 5.89 12.65
N ASP A 133 -4.23 5.29 13.61
CA ASP A 133 -4.37 5.58 15.05
C ASP A 133 -3.17 6.40 15.50
N THR A 134 -3.39 7.67 15.90
CA THR A 134 -2.34 8.69 16.03
C THR A 134 -2.59 9.65 17.19
N ASP A 135 -1.53 10.09 17.84
CA ASP A 135 -1.55 11.16 18.86
C ASP A 135 -0.99 12.49 18.29
N THR A 136 -1.51 12.89 17.15
CA THR A 136 -1.05 13.94 16.20
C THR A 136 -0.62 15.27 16.82
N TYR A 137 -1.09 15.62 18.02
CA TYR A 137 -0.68 16.87 18.71
C TYR A 137 0.62 16.69 19.50
N ASN A 138 1.07 15.47 19.76
CA ASN A 138 2.22 15.19 20.63
C ASN A 138 3.54 15.64 19.98
N GLU A 139 3.84 15.15 18.79
CA GLU A 139 5.07 15.44 18.03
C GLU A 139 4.74 15.68 16.55
N CYS A 140 5.69 16.30 15.83
CA CYS A 140 5.41 16.76 14.45
C CYS A 140 5.47 15.62 13.41
N ASP A 141 6.11 14.51 13.69
CA ASP A 141 6.21 13.35 12.81
C ASP A 141 4.83 12.72 12.55
N ASP A 142 3.94 12.65 13.53
CA ASP A 142 2.54 12.27 13.35
C ASP A 142 1.81 13.18 12.36
N GLN A 143 2.07 14.48 12.38
CA GLN A 143 1.48 15.45 11.45
C GLN A 143 1.95 15.17 10.02
N PHE A 144 3.23 14.82 9.84
CA PHE A 144 3.77 14.42 8.54
C PHE A 144 3.21 13.08 8.08
N ALA A 145 3.12 12.08 8.96
CA ALA A 145 2.54 10.77 8.65
C ALA A 145 1.08 10.88 8.20
N LEU A 146 0.27 11.65 8.93
CA LEU A 146 -1.11 11.96 8.55
C LEU A 146 -1.17 12.65 7.18
N SER A 147 -0.35 13.68 6.97
CA SER A 147 -0.32 14.43 5.70
C SER A 147 0.08 13.52 4.53
N TYR A 148 1.06 12.65 4.72
CA TYR A 148 1.49 11.68 3.72
C TYR A 148 0.36 10.70 3.36
N MET A 149 -0.34 10.14 4.36
CA MET A 149 -1.47 9.26 4.13
C MET A 149 -2.60 9.96 3.38
N LEU A 150 -2.95 11.21 3.77
CA LEU A 150 -3.98 12.01 3.10
C LEU A 150 -3.63 12.33 1.64
N LYS A 151 -2.35 12.42 1.30
CA LYS A 151 -1.89 12.62 -0.09
C LYS A 151 -1.79 11.33 -0.90
N SER A 152 -1.85 10.17 -0.26
CA SER A 152 -1.71 8.86 -0.90
C SER A 152 -3.08 8.15 -1.09
N GLN A 153 -4.15 8.91 -1.34
CA GLN A 153 -5.50 8.37 -1.55
C GLN A 153 -5.65 7.57 -2.87
N ASP A 154 -4.69 7.63 -3.74
CA ASP A 154 -4.58 6.75 -4.91
C ASP A 154 -4.23 5.30 -4.51
N ILE A 155 -3.56 5.11 -3.36
CA ILE A 155 -3.16 3.80 -2.80
C ILE A 155 -4.10 3.38 -1.67
N PHE A 156 -4.46 4.32 -0.79
CA PHE A 156 -5.21 4.03 0.42
C PHE A 156 -6.68 4.41 0.31
N ASN A 157 -7.54 3.51 0.76
CA ASN A 157 -8.90 3.83 1.17
C ASN A 157 -8.86 4.13 2.68
N ILE A 158 -8.83 5.41 3.02
CA ILE A 158 -8.78 5.86 4.41
C ILE A 158 -10.17 5.68 5.02
N GLU A 159 -10.33 4.60 5.79
CA GLU A 159 -11.59 4.26 6.45
C GLU A 159 -11.84 5.12 7.68
N ALA A 160 -10.78 5.34 8.46
CA ALA A 160 -10.84 6.19 9.65
C ALA A 160 -9.47 6.75 10.04
N ILE A 161 -9.50 7.84 10.79
CA ILE A 161 -8.39 8.39 11.58
C ILE A 161 -8.87 8.41 13.02
N THR A 162 -8.17 7.69 13.91
CA THR A 162 -8.53 7.54 15.32
C THR A 162 -7.51 8.22 16.20
N VAL A 163 -7.99 8.85 17.27
CA VAL A 163 -7.16 9.58 18.22
C VAL A 163 -6.62 8.63 19.28
N ALA A 164 -5.30 8.38 19.26
CA ALA A 164 -4.60 7.66 20.32
C ALA A 164 -4.38 8.58 21.55
N PRO A 165 -4.44 8.06 22.78
CA PRO A 165 -4.14 8.85 23.97
C PRO A 165 -2.63 9.05 24.11
N PHE A 166 -2.21 10.22 24.60
CA PHE A 166 -0.85 10.45 25.10
C PHE A 166 -0.82 11.27 26.37
N SER A 167 0.22 11.13 27.17
CA SER A 167 0.48 11.96 28.34
C SER A 167 1.86 12.56 28.26
N HIS A 168 1.97 13.85 28.49
CA HIS A 168 3.25 14.54 28.48
C HIS A 168 3.43 15.34 29.79
N ILE A 169 4.06 14.73 30.78
CA ILE A 169 4.21 15.29 32.14
C ILE A 169 4.80 16.71 32.14
N LYS A 170 5.88 16.92 31.36
CA LYS A 170 6.55 18.24 31.30
C LYS A 170 5.69 19.33 30.68
N LYS A 171 4.76 18.99 29.82
CA LYS A 171 3.82 19.93 29.20
C LYS A 171 2.50 20.03 29.98
N GLY A 172 2.32 19.23 31.04
CA GLY A 172 1.09 19.16 31.82
C GLY A 172 -0.11 18.61 31.06
N VAL A 173 0.11 17.80 30.00
CA VAL A 173 -0.94 17.21 29.18
C VAL A 173 -1.28 15.83 29.72
N THR A 174 -2.55 15.61 30.09
CA THR A 174 -3.09 14.31 30.48
C THR A 174 -3.60 13.55 29.24
N ALA A 175 -3.79 12.23 29.37
CA ALA A 175 -4.40 11.43 28.30
C ALA A 175 -5.79 11.94 27.91
N LYS A 176 -6.56 12.48 28.85
CA LYS A 176 -7.87 13.10 28.60
C LYS A 176 -7.74 14.37 27.78
N ASP A 177 -6.80 15.27 28.14
CA ASP A 177 -6.58 16.50 27.40
C ASP A 177 -6.05 16.24 25.99
N SER A 178 -5.22 15.21 25.84
CA SER A 178 -4.62 14.81 24.57
C SER A 178 -5.66 14.44 23.51
N GLN A 179 -6.79 13.87 23.91
CA GLN A 179 -7.86 13.50 22.98
C GLN A 179 -8.40 14.72 22.22
N GLU A 180 -8.74 15.81 22.91
CA GLU A 180 -9.24 17.04 22.26
C GLU A 180 -8.13 17.74 21.45
N LEU A 181 -6.91 17.77 21.99
CA LEU A 181 -5.78 18.40 21.30
C LEU A 181 -5.46 17.70 19.99
N SER A 182 -5.31 16.38 20.00
CA SER A 182 -5.03 15.61 18.78
C SER A 182 -6.22 15.60 17.82
N TYR A 183 -7.46 15.51 18.30
CA TYR A 183 -8.64 15.60 17.45
C TYR A 183 -8.66 16.92 16.68
N ASN A 184 -8.48 18.04 17.36
CA ASN A 184 -8.48 19.36 16.73
C ASN A 184 -7.30 19.52 15.75
N GLU A 185 -6.14 18.97 16.06
CA GLU A 185 -4.98 19.01 15.19
C GLU A 185 -5.19 18.18 13.90
N ILE A 186 -5.77 16.98 14.00
CA ILE A 186 -6.19 16.18 12.85
C ILE A 186 -7.15 16.97 11.96
N ILE A 187 -8.21 17.55 12.53
CA ILE A 187 -9.17 18.36 11.78
C ILE A 187 -8.48 19.54 11.08
N ARG A 188 -7.54 20.22 11.76
CA ARG A 188 -6.78 21.33 11.19
C ARG A 188 -5.98 20.91 9.96
N ILE A 189 -5.26 19.79 10.04
CA ILE A 189 -4.45 19.25 8.92
C ILE A 189 -5.35 18.78 7.77
N CYS A 190 -6.44 18.07 8.09
CA CYS A 190 -7.41 17.64 7.09
C CYS A 190 -7.98 18.83 6.30
N ASN A 191 -8.34 19.91 7.00
CA ASN A 191 -8.86 21.14 6.35
C ASN A 191 -7.81 21.78 5.45
N TRP A 192 -6.54 21.85 5.86
CA TRP A 192 -5.46 22.38 5.01
C TRP A 192 -5.23 21.55 3.73
N LEU A 193 -5.47 20.24 3.81
CA LEU A 193 -5.30 19.33 2.70
C LEU A 193 -6.61 19.08 1.90
N ASN A 194 -7.69 19.80 2.23
CA ASN A 194 -9.02 19.65 1.62
C ASN A 194 -9.55 18.20 1.69
N PHE A 195 -9.31 17.52 2.82
CA PHE A 195 -9.84 16.19 3.08
C PHE A 195 -11.17 16.29 3.83
N ASP A 196 -12.22 15.63 3.30
CA ASP A 196 -13.51 15.56 3.97
C ASP A 196 -13.43 14.67 5.23
N THR A 197 -13.66 15.27 6.38
CA THR A 197 -13.59 14.62 7.68
C THR A 197 -14.92 13.98 8.12
N THR A 198 -15.98 14.11 7.33
CA THR A 198 -17.30 13.56 7.65
C THR A 198 -17.22 12.04 7.83
N ASN A 199 -17.53 11.56 9.05
CA ASN A 199 -17.43 10.15 9.42
C ASN A 199 -16.03 9.53 9.19
N LYS A 200 -14.97 10.31 9.35
CA LYS A 200 -13.58 9.89 9.16
C LYS A 200 -12.71 10.05 10.40
N VAL A 201 -12.98 11.00 11.28
CA VAL A 201 -12.16 11.29 12.46
C VAL A 201 -12.93 10.93 13.72
N PHE A 202 -12.34 10.08 14.57
CA PHE A 202 -13.01 9.50 15.73
C PHE A 202 -12.16 9.68 17.00
N LYS A 203 -12.82 10.17 18.06
CA LYS A 203 -12.20 10.32 19.37
C LYS A 203 -11.96 8.95 20.01
N GLY A 204 -10.75 8.73 20.52
CA GLY A 204 -10.35 7.48 21.16
C GLY A 204 -10.35 7.52 22.68
N SER A 205 -9.49 6.73 23.27
CA SER A 205 -9.37 6.58 24.71
C SER A 205 -8.92 7.87 25.40
N THR A 206 -9.43 8.11 26.61
CA THR A 206 -9.08 9.25 27.45
C THR A 206 -8.16 8.88 28.61
N ASP A 207 -7.77 7.60 28.68
CA ASP A 207 -6.86 7.03 29.66
C ASP A 207 -6.32 5.68 29.17
N TYR A 208 -5.49 5.03 29.92
CA TYR A 208 -4.77 3.81 29.58
C TYR A 208 -5.38 2.58 30.27
N ILE A 209 -5.27 1.41 29.65
CA ILE A 209 -5.73 0.13 30.24
C ILE A 209 -5.00 -0.15 31.56
N GLN A 210 -3.72 0.13 31.63
CA GLN A 210 -2.92 0.00 32.87
C GLN A 210 -3.44 0.84 34.05
N ASN A 211 -4.28 1.84 33.81
CA ASN A 211 -4.96 2.63 34.81
C ASN A 211 -6.40 2.16 35.08
N GLY A 212 -6.78 1.00 34.53
CA GLY A 212 -8.14 0.45 34.65
C GLY A 212 -9.16 1.01 33.67
N TYR A 213 -8.70 1.65 32.56
CA TYR A 213 -9.60 2.18 31.55
C TYR A 213 -10.10 1.08 30.63
N GLU A 214 -11.42 0.90 30.58
CA GLU A 214 -12.10 -0.08 29.71
C GLU A 214 -13.38 0.50 29.07
N LYS A 215 -13.46 1.81 28.94
CA LYS A 215 -14.65 2.48 28.42
C LYS A 215 -14.74 2.38 26.91
N ASP A 216 -15.96 2.20 26.41
CA ASP A 216 -16.27 2.34 25.00
C ASP A 216 -15.98 3.76 24.52
N ASN A 217 -15.51 3.85 23.28
CA ASN A 217 -15.27 5.11 22.60
C ASN A 217 -15.43 4.94 21.08
N ASP A 218 -15.57 6.06 20.38
CA ASP A 218 -15.87 6.08 18.95
C ASP A 218 -14.76 5.43 18.10
N ALA A 219 -13.49 5.60 18.48
CA ALA A 219 -12.35 5.01 17.78
C ALA A 219 -12.39 3.48 17.86
N VAL A 220 -12.59 2.92 19.07
CA VAL A 220 -12.70 1.47 19.28
C VAL A 220 -13.86 0.89 18.47
N ASN A 221 -15.03 1.54 18.52
CA ASN A 221 -16.19 1.08 17.77
C ASN A 221 -15.96 1.15 16.25
N LYS A 222 -15.30 2.19 15.78
CA LYS A 222 -14.99 2.35 14.35
C LYS A 222 -13.95 1.36 13.84
N ILE A 223 -12.93 1.04 14.63
CA ILE A 223 -11.96 -0.03 14.31
C ILE A 223 -12.71 -1.36 14.13
N ILE A 224 -13.60 -1.71 15.06
CA ILE A 224 -14.37 -2.95 15.01
C ILE A 224 -15.31 -2.97 13.78
N GLU A 225 -16.10 -1.92 13.59
CA GLU A 225 -17.01 -1.79 12.45
C GLU A 225 -16.27 -1.98 11.12
N THR A 226 -15.17 -1.25 10.95
CA THR A 226 -14.36 -1.29 9.72
C THR A 226 -13.75 -2.67 9.48
N ALA A 227 -13.21 -3.30 10.52
CA ALA A 227 -12.64 -4.64 10.43
C ALA A 227 -13.68 -5.70 10.04
N LEU A 228 -14.89 -5.62 10.61
CA LEU A 228 -15.96 -6.57 10.30
C LEU A 228 -16.55 -6.38 8.90
N LYS A 229 -16.60 -5.14 8.41
CA LYS A 229 -17.09 -4.79 7.06
C LYS A 229 -16.16 -5.26 5.96
N ASN A 230 -14.86 -5.13 6.15
CA ASN A 230 -13.85 -5.37 5.12
C ASN A 230 -13.29 -6.81 5.19
N LYS A 231 -12.81 -7.31 4.06
CA LYS A 231 -12.07 -8.59 4.02
C LYS A 231 -10.77 -8.48 4.81
N LYS A 232 -10.08 -7.35 4.69
CA LYS A 232 -8.84 -7.02 5.40
C LYS A 232 -8.74 -5.51 5.61
N THR A 233 -8.26 -5.10 6.79
CA THR A 233 -7.98 -3.70 7.14
C THR A 233 -6.61 -3.61 7.79
N TYR A 234 -5.81 -2.66 7.35
CA TYR A 234 -4.54 -2.32 8.00
C TYR A 234 -4.76 -1.23 9.04
N VAL A 235 -4.31 -1.45 10.26
CA VAL A 235 -4.34 -0.44 11.32
C VAL A 235 -2.92 0.06 11.52
N MET A 236 -2.65 1.27 11.04
CA MET A 236 -1.37 1.94 11.21
C MET A 236 -1.42 2.72 12.52
N ALA A 237 -0.75 2.23 13.56
CA ALA A 237 -0.71 2.84 14.88
C ALA A 237 0.64 3.53 15.08
N ILE A 238 0.62 4.82 15.34
CA ILE A 238 1.83 5.64 15.59
C ILE A 238 1.82 6.34 16.95
N GLY A 239 0.83 6.04 17.79
CA GLY A 239 0.71 6.42 19.19
C GLY A 239 0.66 5.23 20.14
N ALA A 240 0.19 5.44 21.37
CA ALA A 240 -0.06 4.36 22.32
C ALA A 240 -1.14 3.40 21.78
N ILE A 241 -0.91 2.07 21.86
CA ILE A 241 -1.73 1.04 21.22
C ILE A 241 -3.06 0.72 21.94
N THR A 242 -3.50 1.60 22.82
CA THR A 242 -4.68 1.44 23.70
C THR A 242 -5.97 1.14 22.93
N ASN A 243 -6.28 1.92 21.88
CA ASN A 243 -7.51 1.74 21.11
C ASN A 243 -7.58 0.37 20.43
N ILE A 244 -6.46 -0.09 19.88
CA ILE A 244 -6.36 -1.38 19.21
C ILE A 244 -6.54 -2.53 20.22
N ALA A 245 -5.90 -2.42 21.38
CA ALA A 245 -6.03 -3.40 22.45
C ALA A 245 -7.49 -3.52 22.95
N LEU A 246 -8.17 -2.38 23.13
CA LEU A 246 -9.58 -2.35 23.51
C LEU A 246 -10.48 -2.95 22.43
N ALA A 247 -10.21 -2.65 21.15
CA ALA A 247 -10.97 -3.21 20.04
C ALA A 247 -10.84 -4.74 19.96
N ILE A 248 -9.62 -5.27 20.10
CA ILE A 248 -9.35 -6.72 20.14
C ILE A 248 -10.03 -7.39 21.36
N LYS A 249 -9.95 -6.76 22.54
CA LYS A 249 -10.57 -7.26 23.76
C LYS A 249 -12.09 -7.31 23.64
N LYS A 250 -12.70 -6.28 23.05
CA LYS A 250 -14.14 -6.15 22.89
C LYS A 250 -14.70 -7.09 21.82
N GLU A 251 -14.03 -7.22 20.67
CA GLU A 251 -14.46 -8.06 19.55
C GLU A 251 -13.29 -8.87 18.98
N PRO A 252 -12.97 -10.04 19.58
CA PRO A 252 -11.85 -10.87 19.15
C PRO A 252 -11.94 -11.38 17.70
N LYS A 253 -13.13 -11.36 17.07
CA LYS A 253 -13.30 -11.79 15.67
C LYS A 253 -12.59 -10.89 14.68
N ILE A 254 -12.16 -9.68 15.09
CA ILE A 254 -11.41 -8.79 14.22
C ILE A 254 -9.95 -9.23 14.04
N ILE A 255 -9.43 -10.11 14.88
CA ILE A 255 -8.01 -10.53 14.88
C ILE A 255 -7.57 -11.04 13.51
N ASP A 256 -8.39 -11.86 12.85
CA ASP A 256 -8.09 -12.41 11.52
C ASP A 256 -8.39 -11.41 10.37
N LYS A 257 -9.00 -10.28 10.68
CA LYS A 257 -9.43 -9.26 9.70
C LYS A 257 -8.58 -8.01 9.67
N ILE A 258 -7.77 -7.81 10.72
CA ILE A 258 -6.85 -6.67 10.78
C ILE A 258 -5.40 -7.13 10.71
N GLU A 259 -4.57 -6.24 10.19
CA GLU A 259 -3.12 -6.30 10.32
C GLU A 259 -2.65 -4.99 10.96
N VAL A 260 -1.98 -5.10 12.10
CA VAL A 260 -1.50 -3.95 12.86
C VAL A 260 -0.06 -3.66 12.46
N ILE A 261 0.22 -2.43 12.06
CA ILE A 261 1.58 -1.92 11.83
C ILE A 261 1.80 -0.83 12.88
N TRP A 262 2.70 -1.07 13.81
CA TRP A 262 2.85 -0.21 14.99
C TRP A 262 4.26 0.35 15.14
N LEU A 263 4.36 1.67 15.24
CA LEU A 263 5.55 2.38 15.69
C LEU A 263 5.62 2.30 17.21
N GLY A 264 6.45 1.41 17.75
CA GLY A 264 6.55 1.23 19.19
C GLY A 264 7.68 0.29 19.59
N GLY A 265 8.22 0.53 20.77
CA GLY A 265 9.36 -0.20 21.27
C GLY A 265 10.69 0.17 20.62
N ASN A 266 11.73 -0.54 20.97
CA ASN A 266 13.07 -0.43 20.42
C ASN A 266 13.48 -1.75 19.77
N GLU A 267 14.58 -1.74 19.00
CA GLU A 267 15.13 -2.94 18.39
C GLU A 267 15.35 -4.07 19.41
N LEU A 268 15.16 -5.32 18.99
CA LEU A 268 15.48 -6.48 19.82
C LEU A 268 16.97 -6.49 20.14
N GLY A 269 17.31 -6.45 21.43
CA GLY A 269 18.70 -6.33 21.90
C GLY A 269 19.13 -4.93 22.29
N TYR A 270 18.31 -3.91 22.03
CA TYR A 270 18.53 -2.60 22.63
C TYR A 270 18.46 -2.68 24.17
N LYS A 271 19.14 -1.77 24.85
CA LYS A 271 19.29 -1.81 26.34
C LYS A 271 17.98 -1.86 27.12
N ASP A 272 16.89 -1.32 26.54
CA ASP A 272 15.54 -1.32 27.12
C ASP A 272 14.47 -1.09 26.03
N ASN A 273 13.20 -1.33 26.39
CA ASN A 273 12.04 -1.10 25.51
C ASN A 273 11.18 0.09 25.98
N TRP A 274 11.73 1.00 26.79
CA TRP A 274 11.02 2.19 27.27
C TRP A 274 10.90 3.27 26.20
N GLU A 275 10.50 2.86 25.01
CA GLU A 275 10.11 3.76 23.94
C GLU A 275 8.80 4.48 24.32
N TYR A 276 8.56 5.66 23.72
CA TYR A 276 7.49 6.56 24.19
C TYR A 276 6.09 5.92 24.05
N ASN A 277 5.74 5.41 22.88
CA ASN A 277 4.43 4.78 22.63
C ASN A 277 4.24 3.51 23.45
N PHE A 278 5.29 2.70 23.53
CA PHE A 278 5.28 1.45 24.28
C PHE A 278 5.00 1.67 25.78
N LYS A 279 5.69 2.63 26.42
CA LYS A 279 5.56 2.88 27.85
C LYS A 279 4.26 3.57 28.26
N GLN A 280 3.56 4.20 27.33
CA GLN A 280 2.29 4.88 27.62
C GLN A 280 1.23 3.90 28.15
N ASP A 281 1.15 2.67 27.56
CA ASP A 281 0.17 1.65 27.98
C ASP A 281 0.73 0.24 27.82
N VAL A 282 1.53 -0.21 28.78
CA VAL A 282 2.17 -1.53 28.75
C VAL A 282 1.13 -2.68 28.79
N ASP A 283 -0.01 -2.47 29.44
CA ASP A 283 -1.05 -3.50 29.48
C ASP A 283 -1.76 -3.64 28.14
N ALA A 284 -1.95 -2.53 27.39
CA ALA A 284 -2.40 -2.58 26.00
C ALA A 284 -1.43 -3.38 25.11
N VAL A 285 -0.12 -3.11 25.26
CA VAL A 285 0.92 -3.87 24.53
C VAL A 285 0.84 -5.36 24.81
N LYS A 286 0.72 -5.77 26.09
CA LYS A 286 0.55 -7.19 26.45
C LYS A 286 -0.68 -7.83 25.80
N ILE A 287 -1.81 -7.12 25.77
CA ILE A 287 -3.04 -7.59 25.12
C ILE A 287 -2.80 -7.85 23.64
N VAL A 288 -2.24 -6.87 22.91
CA VAL A 288 -1.99 -6.99 21.47
C VAL A 288 -1.00 -8.12 21.18
N PHE A 289 0.10 -8.22 21.90
CA PHE A 289 1.13 -9.26 21.69
C PHE A 289 0.58 -10.68 21.96
N ASN A 290 -0.30 -10.84 22.94
CA ASN A 290 -0.89 -12.12 23.28
C ASN A 290 -2.12 -12.49 22.40
N SER A 291 -2.66 -11.55 21.64
CA SER A 291 -3.91 -11.73 20.87
C SER A 291 -3.76 -12.60 19.62
N LYS A 292 -2.53 -12.83 19.14
CA LYS A 292 -2.23 -13.48 17.85
C LYS A 292 -2.63 -12.65 16.61
N VAL A 293 -3.00 -11.39 16.77
CA VAL A 293 -3.21 -10.50 15.62
C VAL A 293 -1.92 -10.42 14.79
N LYS A 294 -2.04 -10.32 13.48
CA LYS A 294 -0.88 -10.10 12.64
C LYS A 294 -0.31 -8.71 12.95
N LEU A 295 0.88 -8.68 13.57
CA LEU A 295 1.54 -7.48 14.06
C LEU A 295 2.90 -7.30 13.40
N THR A 296 3.10 -6.13 12.79
CA THR A 296 4.40 -5.65 12.33
C THR A 296 4.82 -4.50 13.23
N ILE A 297 5.98 -4.62 13.87
CA ILE A 297 6.54 -3.58 14.75
C ILE A 297 7.58 -2.80 13.95
N LEU A 298 7.51 -1.48 14.04
CA LEU A 298 8.52 -0.55 13.58
C LEU A 298 9.23 0.02 14.81
N PRO A 299 10.38 -0.55 15.23
CA PRO A 299 11.08 -0.08 16.43
C PRO A 299 11.62 1.33 16.25
N CYS A 300 11.53 2.16 17.30
CA CYS A 300 12.02 3.53 17.24
C CYS A 300 13.55 3.55 17.13
N LYS A 301 14.28 2.99 18.11
CA LYS A 301 15.75 2.99 18.09
C LYS A 301 16.30 1.90 17.19
N ASN A 302 17.33 2.26 16.43
CA ASN A 302 18.09 1.48 15.45
C ASN A 302 17.30 1.05 14.18
N VAL A 303 16.04 1.47 14.03
CA VAL A 303 15.24 1.19 12.82
C VAL A 303 14.67 2.48 12.23
N VAL A 304 13.88 3.24 13.02
CA VAL A 304 13.27 4.49 12.57
C VAL A 304 14.14 5.70 12.90
N SER A 305 14.87 5.65 14.00
CA SER A 305 15.83 6.67 14.40
C SER A 305 17.17 6.05 14.81
N GLU A 306 18.29 6.67 14.42
CA GLU A 306 19.62 6.32 14.86
C GLU A 306 19.86 6.56 16.36
#